data_966b03b359d2ec4591a063fd3ab33af8
#
_entry.id   966b03b359d2ec4591a063fd3ab33af8
#
_cell.length_a   1.000
_cell.length_b   1.000
_cell.length_c   1.000
_cell.angle_alpha   90.00
_cell.angle_beta   90.00
_cell.angle_gamma   90.00
#
_symmetry.space_group_name_H-M   'P 1'
#
loop_
_entity.id
_entity.type
_entity.pdbx_description
1 polymer ?
#
loop_
_entity_poly.entity_id
_entity_poly.type
_entity_poly.pdbx_seq_one_letter_code
_entity_poly.pdbx_strand_id
1 'polypeptide(L)'
;MRKIDGLKFLQKHFPDLTVDCLFVDKIENLNEQSLYLKNKNEQIWRVRGGRKSGSELNLPQGTFRTPKDLKQFIWEQKQKDSNMEFVIHRVSPEYFTAPFVGTLAVYNNCDRPGIKIELQQATKELVNSIDKGKRPRDWEACLILDYEFLSKSPTVLKREPNVDINFLKYSIVAIHEVGEKIFELYEDKQEEAETYTRFNIYNLGQVVLDDHRSKESFISR
;
A
#
# COMPACT_ATOMS: atom_id res chain seq x y z
N MET A 1 10.54 8.49 -3.39
CA MET A 1 9.08 8.85 -3.55
C MET A 1 8.43 8.93 -2.19
N ARG A 2 7.70 10.02 -1.89
CA ARG A 2 6.95 10.19 -0.63
C ARG A 2 5.73 9.26 -0.61
N LYS A 3 5.24 8.91 0.57
CA LYS A 3 4.12 7.98 0.76
C LYS A 3 2.81 8.42 0.07
N ILE A 4 2.47 9.70 0.18
CA ILE A 4 1.26 10.24 -0.46
C ILE A 4 1.41 10.27 -1.98
N ASP A 5 2.60 10.57 -2.50
CA ASP A 5 2.87 10.53 -3.94
C ASP A 5 2.77 9.11 -4.49
N GLY A 6 3.23 8.11 -3.72
CA GLY A 6 3.05 6.71 -4.06
C GLY A 6 1.58 6.29 -4.15
N LEU A 7 0.73 6.74 -3.21
CA LEU A 7 -0.71 6.49 -3.28
C LEU A 7 -1.39 7.21 -4.45
N LYS A 8 -0.98 8.44 -4.76
CA LYS A 8 -1.46 9.17 -5.96
C LYS A 8 -1.06 8.44 -7.24
N PHE A 9 0.17 7.93 -7.29
CA PHE A 9 0.65 7.11 -8.41
C PHE A 9 -0.22 5.86 -8.59
N LEU A 10 -0.46 5.10 -7.51
CA LEU A 10 -1.29 3.90 -7.56
C LEU A 10 -2.71 4.21 -8.01
N GLN A 11 -3.35 5.24 -7.46
CA GLN A 11 -4.70 5.63 -7.83
C GLN A 11 -4.81 6.07 -9.29
N LYS A 12 -3.77 6.72 -9.82
CA LYS A 12 -3.72 7.14 -11.23
C LYS A 12 -3.57 5.97 -12.19
N HIS A 13 -2.70 5.01 -11.87
CA HIS A 13 -2.31 3.95 -12.80
C HIS A 13 -3.03 2.62 -12.57
N PHE A 14 -3.56 2.39 -11.37
CA PHE A 14 -4.24 1.16 -10.92
C PHE A 14 -5.51 1.48 -10.12
N PRO A 15 -6.45 2.26 -10.66
CA PRO A 15 -7.62 2.72 -9.90
C PRO A 15 -8.47 1.57 -9.36
N ASP A 16 -8.62 0.49 -10.12
CA ASP A 16 -9.44 -0.68 -9.74
C ASP A 16 -8.80 -1.55 -8.64
N LEU A 17 -7.50 -1.42 -8.45
CA LEU A 17 -6.74 -2.16 -7.44
C LEU A 17 -6.34 -1.30 -6.24
N THR A 18 -6.71 -0.03 -6.21
CA THR A 18 -6.34 0.90 -5.15
C THR A 18 -7.59 1.35 -4.41
N VAL A 19 -7.52 1.45 -3.07
CA VAL A 19 -8.63 2.02 -2.30
C VAL A 19 -8.88 3.46 -2.70
N ASP A 20 -10.15 3.86 -2.79
CA ASP A 20 -10.52 5.25 -3.02
C ASP A 20 -9.89 6.14 -1.94
N CYS A 21 -9.05 7.07 -2.38
CA CYS A 21 -8.35 8.00 -1.51
C CYS A 21 -8.81 9.44 -1.76
N LEU A 22 -9.06 10.16 -0.67
CA LEU A 22 -9.23 11.61 -0.68
C LEU A 22 -7.94 12.25 -0.17
N PHE A 23 -7.30 13.06 -1.01
CA PHE A 23 -6.10 13.81 -0.63
C PHE A 23 -6.47 15.19 -0.11
N VAL A 24 -6.03 15.50 1.12
CA VAL A 24 -6.38 16.74 1.82
C VAL A 24 -5.11 17.55 2.07
N ASP A 25 -4.94 18.60 1.30
CA ASP A 25 -3.89 19.60 1.49
C ASP A 25 -4.37 20.76 2.38
N LYS A 26 -5.62 21.21 2.18
CA LYS A 26 -6.27 22.26 2.97
C LYS A 26 -7.56 21.72 3.58
N ILE A 27 -7.81 22.07 4.85
CA ILE A 27 -9.00 21.62 5.59
C ILE A 27 -10.30 22.11 4.95
N GLU A 28 -10.27 23.29 4.38
CA GLU A 28 -11.42 23.89 3.69
C GLU A 28 -11.91 23.03 2.52
N ASN A 29 -11.01 22.24 1.93
CA ASN A 29 -11.33 21.32 0.84
C ASN A 29 -12.01 20.03 1.35
N LEU A 30 -12.06 19.81 2.67
CA LEU A 30 -12.70 18.64 3.26
C LEU A 30 -14.22 18.87 3.39
N ASN A 31 -14.92 18.66 2.30
CA ASN A 31 -16.38 18.70 2.29
C ASN A 31 -16.95 17.41 2.92
N GLU A 32 -17.99 17.54 3.73
CA GLU A 32 -18.70 16.37 4.30
C GLU A 32 -19.26 15.45 3.22
N GLN A 33 -19.74 16.02 2.12
CA GLN A 33 -20.24 15.24 0.98
C GLN A 33 -19.17 14.34 0.34
N SER A 34 -17.89 14.77 0.33
CA SER A 34 -16.79 13.96 -0.18
C SER A 34 -16.45 12.77 0.72
N LEU A 35 -16.81 12.83 2.01
CA LEU A 35 -16.65 11.74 2.96
C LEU A 35 -17.79 10.72 2.89
N TYR A 36 -18.96 11.12 2.37
CA TYR A 36 -20.15 10.26 2.26
C TYR A 36 -20.25 9.52 0.93
N LEU A 37 -19.11 9.02 0.38
CA LEU A 37 -19.13 8.22 -0.83
C LEU A 37 -20.02 6.96 -0.66
N LYS A 38 -21.19 7.04 -1.20
CA LYS A 38 -22.14 6.00 -1.62
C LYS A 38 -22.83 5.06 -0.62
N ASN A 39 -22.43 4.88 0.65
CA ASN A 39 -23.19 4.04 1.60
C ASN A 39 -23.18 4.60 3.02
N LYS A 40 -24.34 4.87 3.57
CA LYS A 40 -24.54 5.57 4.86
C LYS A 40 -24.29 4.72 6.12
N ASN A 41 -24.07 3.43 6.02
CA ASN A 41 -24.00 2.55 7.18
C ASN A 41 -22.56 2.10 7.43
N GLU A 42 -22.06 2.37 8.64
CA GLU A 42 -20.80 1.89 9.21
C GLU A 42 -19.54 2.22 8.40
N GLN A 43 -19.33 3.51 8.11
CA GLN A 43 -18.09 3.93 7.46
C GLN A 43 -17.00 4.16 8.52
N ILE A 44 -15.88 3.50 8.31
CA ILE A 44 -14.64 3.75 9.06
C ILE A 44 -13.66 4.41 8.09
N TRP A 45 -13.11 5.55 8.49
CA TRP A 45 -12.07 6.24 7.72
C TRP A 45 -10.73 6.10 8.40
N ARG A 46 -9.73 5.76 7.64
CA ARG A 46 -8.34 5.82 8.06
C ARG A 46 -7.70 7.07 7.48
N VAL A 47 -7.07 7.86 8.35
CA VAL A 47 -6.29 9.03 7.97
C VAL A 47 -4.82 8.70 8.13
N ARG A 48 -4.03 9.05 7.13
CA ARG A 48 -2.57 8.95 7.16
C ARG A 48 -1.98 10.32 6.82
N GLY A 49 -1.11 10.83 7.67
CA GLY A 49 -0.35 12.04 7.40
C GLY A 49 0.83 11.77 6.46
N GLY A 50 1.21 12.81 5.72
CA GLY A 50 2.45 12.96 4.98
C GLY A 50 2.98 14.36 5.18
N ARG A 51 4.23 14.62 4.80
CA ARG A 51 4.81 15.96 4.74
C ARG A 51 5.12 16.33 3.30
N LYS A 52 4.89 17.58 2.95
CA LYS A 52 5.28 18.12 1.63
C LYS A 52 6.80 18.13 1.45
N SER A 53 7.53 18.26 2.55
CA SER A 53 8.99 18.23 2.60
C SER A 53 9.48 17.75 3.97
N GLY A 54 10.68 17.20 4.03
CA GLY A 54 11.31 16.71 5.25
C GLY A 54 11.04 15.24 5.57
N SER A 55 11.28 14.85 6.82
CA SER A 55 11.19 13.45 7.26
C SER A 55 9.74 12.95 7.29
N GLU A 56 9.52 11.75 6.80
CA GLU A 56 8.25 11.01 6.88
C GLU A 56 8.18 10.04 8.09
N LEU A 57 9.07 10.22 9.08
CA LEU A 57 9.05 9.43 10.30
C LEU A 57 7.95 9.92 11.26
N ASN A 58 7.34 8.96 11.98
CA ASN A 58 6.34 9.23 13.01
C ASN A 58 5.18 10.13 12.57
N LEU A 59 4.74 9.97 11.34
CA LEU A 59 3.62 10.73 10.81
C LEU A 59 2.31 10.34 11.52
N PRO A 60 1.44 11.32 11.81
CA PRO A 60 0.18 11.06 12.48
C PRO A 60 -0.74 10.18 11.62
N GLN A 61 -1.40 9.25 12.27
CA GLN A 61 -2.42 8.40 11.67
C GLN A 61 -3.53 8.15 12.67
N GLY A 62 -4.73 7.91 12.16
CA GLY A 62 -5.89 7.63 13.00
C GLY A 62 -7.00 6.93 12.22
N THR A 63 -7.92 6.35 12.97
CA THR A 63 -9.13 5.69 12.44
C THR A 63 -10.35 6.33 13.10
N PHE A 64 -11.30 6.76 12.30
CA PHE A 64 -12.44 7.57 12.76
C PHE A 64 -13.75 7.01 12.23
N ARG A 65 -14.81 7.12 13.03
CA ARG A 65 -16.17 6.71 12.68
C ARG A 65 -17.09 7.90 12.36
N THR A 66 -16.67 9.11 12.73
CA THR A 66 -17.45 10.33 12.45
C THR A 66 -16.62 11.33 11.64
N PRO A 67 -17.24 12.03 10.68
CA PRO A 67 -16.59 13.12 9.96
C PRO A 67 -16.09 14.24 10.88
N LYS A 68 -16.78 14.49 11.99
CA LYS A 68 -16.40 15.51 12.97
C LYS A 68 -15.05 15.20 13.62
N ASP A 69 -14.89 13.98 14.15
CA ASP A 69 -13.65 13.57 14.81
C ASP A 69 -12.47 13.53 13.83
N LEU A 70 -12.74 13.09 12.60
CA LEU A 70 -11.75 13.08 11.51
C LEU A 70 -11.27 14.51 11.18
N LYS A 71 -12.20 15.47 11.01
CA LYS A 71 -11.88 16.87 10.76
C LYS A 71 -11.09 17.49 11.91
N GLN A 72 -11.53 17.24 13.14
CA GLN A 72 -10.85 17.71 14.35
C GLN A 72 -9.40 17.21 14.41
N PHE A 73 -9.18 15.92 14.16
CA PHE A 73 -7.85 15.34 14.12
C PHE A 73 -6.95 16.03 13.07
N ILE A 74 -7.44 16.19 11.83
CA ILE A 74 -6.67 16.84 10.76
C ILE A 74 -6.35 18.28 11.15
N TRP A 75 -7.32 19.01 11.71
CA TRP A 75 -7.13 20.37 12.17
C TRP A 75 -6.03 20.47 13.22
N GLU A 76 -6.09 19.64 14.27
CA GLU A 76 -5.09 19.61 15.34
C GLU A 76 -3.68 19.30 14.83
N GLN A 77 -3.55 18.37 13.88
CA GLN A 77 -2.25 18.05 13.30
C GLN A 77 -1.72 19.20 12.41
N LYS A 78 -2.58 19.88 11.66
CA LYS A 78 -2.23 21.06 10.88
C LYS A 78 -1.78 22.24 11.75
N GLN A 79 -2.35 22.42 12.93
CA GLN A 79 -1.92 23.44 13.89
C GLN A 79 -0.50 23.16 14.39
N LYS A 80 -0.12 21.90 14.56
CA LYS A 80 1.23 21.50 14.99
C LYS A 80 2.26 21.61 13.88
N ASP A 81 1.87 21.32 12.64
CA ASP A 81 2.75 21.34 11.46
C ASP A 81 1.92 21.67 10.21
N SER A 82 2.00 22.94 9.76
CA SER A 82 1.28 23.41 8.57
C SER A 82 1.74 22.75 7.28
N ASN A 83 2.94 22.14 7.27
CA ASN A 83 3.51 21.40 6.13
C ASN A 83 2.91 20.00 5.94
N MET A 84 2.03 19.57 6.86
CA MET A 84 1.34 18.28 6.74
C MET A 84 0.34 18.27 5.58
N GLU A 85 0.26 17.16 4.91
CA GLU A 85 -0.84 16.77 4.01
C GLU A 85 -1.43 15.44 4.49
N PHE A 86 -2.66 15.13 4.11
CA PHE A 86 -3.34 13.93 4.58
C PHE A 86 -3.93 13.15 3.43
N VAL A 87 -3.95 11.84 3.57
CA VAL A 87 -4.76 10.95 2.76
C VAL A 87 -5.80 10.29 3.66
N ILE A 88 -7.04 10.35 3.22
CA ILE A 88 -8.17 9.70 3.86
C ILE A 88 -8.63 8.59 2.94
N HIS A 89 -8.75 7.39 3.46
CA HIS A 89 -9.35 6.30 2.73
C HIS A 89 -10.37 5.57 3.60
N ARG A 90 -11.34 5.02 2.95
CA ARG A 90 -12.36 4.18 3.58
C ARG A 90 -11.74 2.83 3.93
N VAL A 91 -12.07 2.33 5.11
CA VAL A 91 -11.67 1.01 5.56
C VAL A 91 -12.90 0.12 5.59
N SER A 92 -12.92 -0.91 4.78
CA SER A 92 -13.89 -1.99 4.93
C SER A 92 -13.54 -2.81 6.20
N PRO A 93 -14.53 -3.35 6.94
CA PRO A 93 -14.27 -4.30 8.01
C PRO A 93 -13.41 -5.49 7.55
N GLU A 94 -13.53 -5.88 6.29
CA GLU A 94 -12.73 -6.94 5.66
C GLU A 94 -11.25 -6.57 5.54
N TYR A 95 -10.91 -5.28 5.55
CA TYR A 95 -9.53 -4.80 5.52
C TYR A 95 -8.67 -5.34 6.66
N PHE A 96 -9.28 -5.60 7.81
CA PHE A 96 -8.60 -6.16 8.98
C PHE A 96 -8.50 -7.69 8.95
N THR A 97 -9.05 -8.35 7.93
CA THR A 97 -9.11 -9.80 7.79
C THR A 97 -8.47 -10.32 6.51
N ALA A 98 -7.66 -9.49 5.84
CA ALA A 98 -6.92 -9.94 4.67
C ALA A 98 -6.05 -11.15 5.03
N PRO A 99 -6.25 -12.33 4.41
CA PRO A 99 -5.51 -13.53 4.77
C PRO A 99 -4.03 -13.45 4.39
N PHE A 100 -3.68 -12.60 3.41
CA PHE A 100 -2.31 -12.39 2.98
C PHE A 100 -1.99 -10.91 2.81
N VAL A 101 -0.77 -10.55 3.17
CA VAL A 101 -0.14 -9.27 2.87
C VAL A 101 1.15 -9.52 2.12
N GLY A 102 1.55 -8.61 1.25
CA GLY A 102 2.76 -8.84 0.46
C GLY A 102 3.42 -7.58 -0.04
N THR A 103 4.57 -7.80 -0.65
CA THR A 103 5.39 -6.78 -1.30
C THR A 103 5.72 -7.25 -2.71
N LEU A 104 5.46 -6.37 -3.65
CA LEU A 104 5.90 -6.47 -5.04
C LEU A 104 7.13 -5.56 -5.18
N ALA A 105 8.28 -6.13 -5.48
CA ALA A 105 9.47 -5.39 -5.85
C ALA A 105 9.67 -5.45 -7.36
N VAL A 106 9.98 -4.31 -7.98
CA VAL A 106 10.28 -4.20 -9.40
C VAL A 106 11.68 -3.64 -9.54
N TYR A 107 12.54 -4.34 -10.30
CA TYR A 107 13.95 -4.03 -10.52
C TYR A 107 14.11 -3.61 -11.98
N ASN A 108 14.35 -2.33 -12.24
CA ASN A 108 14.45 -1.80 -13.60
C ASN A 108 15.89 -1.66 -14.09
N ASN A 109 16.81 -1.46 -13.16
CA ASN A 109 18.18 -1.06 -13.50
C ASN A 109 19.21 -1.89 -12.76
N CYS A 110 19.27 -3.18 -13.08
CA CYS A 110 20.27 -4.11 -12.57
C CYS A 110 20.65 -5.11 -13.67
N ASP A 111 21.70 -5.88 -13.44
CA ASP A 111 22.14 -6.93 -14.37
C ASP A 111 21.05 -7.97 -14.66
N ARG A 112 20.03 -8.02 -13.82
CA ARG A 112 18.85 -8.89 -13.97
C ARG A 112 17.58 -8.12 -13.65
N PRO A 113 17.01 -7.40 -14.61
CA PRO A 113 15.73 -6.76 -14.43
C PRO A 113 14.63 -7.82 -14.18
N GLY A 114 13.72 -7.53 -13.28
CA GLY A 114 12.70 -8.52 -12.93
C GLY A 114 11.69 -8.03 -11.88
N ILE A 115 10.84 -8.96 -11.49
CA ILE A 115 9.75 -8.75 -10.55
C ILE A 115 9.84 -9.79 -9.45
N LYS A 116 9.83 -9.36 -8.19
CA LYS A 116 9.79 -10.25 -7.04
C LYS A 116 8.51 -10.04 -6.24
N ILE A 117 7.78 -11.12 -6.01
CA ILE A 117 6.56 -11.12 -5.19
C ILE A 117 6.85 -11.88 -3.90
N GLU A 118 6.69 -11.20 -2.78
CA GLU A 118 6.79 -11.78 -1.44
C GLU A 118 5.42 -11.75 -0.77
N LEU A 119 4.93 -12.89 -0.31
CA LEU A 119 3.67 -13.05 0.39
C LEU A 119 3.89 -13.53 1.82
N GLN A 120 3.04 -13.04 2.71
CA GLN A 120 2.97 -13.47 4.10
C GLN A 120 1.54 -13.74 4.48
N GLN A 121 1.33 -14.78 5.29
CA GLN A 121 0.05 -15.01 5.91
C GLN A 121 -0.18 -13.94 6.99
N ALA A 122 -1.31 -13.25 6.90
CA ALA A 122 -1.67 -12.23 7.88
C ALA A 122 -2.18 -12.93 9.15
N THR A 123 -1.42 -12.82 10.24
CA THR A 123 -1.91 -13.17 11.57
C THR A 123 -2.52 -11.93 12.24
N LYS A 124 -3.40 -12.13 13.24
CA LYS A 124 -3.94 -11.02 14.05
C LYS A 124 -2.83 -10.18 14.69
N GLU A 125 -1.74 -10.81 15.07
CA GLU A 125 -0.57 -10.15 15.67
C GLU A 125 0.16 -9.28 14.64
N LEU A 126 0.31 -9.77 13.41
CA LEU A 126 0.90 -9.03 12.30
C LEU A 126 0.07 -7.79 11.97
N VAL A 127 -1.24 -7.92 11.83
CA VAL A 127 -2.15 -6.81 11.55
C VAL A 127 -2.08 -5.77 12.67
N ASN A 128 -2.14 -6.21 13.93
CA ASN A 128 -2.05 -5.33 15.10
C ASN A 128 -0.67 -4.64 15.22
N SER A 129 0.41 -5.29 14.82
CA SER A 129 1.76 -4.71 14.87
C SER A 129 1.98 -3.67 13.76
N ILE A 130 1.41 -3.89 12.59
CA ILE A 130 1.41 -2.94 11.48
C ILE A 130 0.62 -1.68 11.86
N ASP A 131 -0.53 -1.84 12.53
CA ASP A 131 -1.35 -0.71 13.00
C ASP A 131 -0.64 0.13 14.08
N LYS A 132 0.22 -0.48 14.88
CA LYS A 132 1.03 0.21 15.89
C LYS A 132 2.35 0.78 15.35
N GLY A 133 2.58 0.70 14.02
CA GLY A 133 3.83 1.15 13.39
C GLY A 133 5.06 0.31 13.75
N LYS A 134 4.87 -0.81 14.43
CA LYS A 134 5.95 -1.75 14.75
C LYS A 134 6.09 -2.73 13.58
N ARG A 135 7.27 -2.82 12.99
CA ARG A 135 7.61 -3.93 12.09
C ARG A 135 7.82 -5.18 12.94
N PRO A 136 7.15 -6.29 12.63
CA PRO A 136 7.59 -7.58 13.15
C PRO A 136 9.04 -7.81 12.71
N ARG A 137 9.93 -8.14 13.63
CA ARG A 137 11.34 -8.39 13.32
C ARG A 137 11.57 -9.65 12.48
N ASP A 138 10.60 -10.57 12.51
CA ASP A 138 10.69 -11.89 11.88
C ASP A 138 9.62 -12.04 10.79
N TRP A 139 9.82 -11.33 9.69
CA TRP A 139 8.99 -11.51 8.51
C TRP A 139 9.45 -12.77 7.77
N GLU A 140 8.88 -13.90 8.07
CA GLU A 140 9.02 -15.07 7.21
C GLU A 140 7.97 -15.01 6.11
N ALA A 141 8.40 -14.72 4.89
CA ALA A 141 7.54 -14.89 3.73
C ALA A 141 7.11 -16.36 3.62
N CYS A 142 5.81 -16.60 3.45
CA CYS A 142 5.30 -17.95 3.21
C CYS A 142 5.40 -18.37 1.74
N LEU A 143 5.51 -17.39 0.84
CA LEU A 143 5.72 -17.60 -0.59
C LEU A 143 6.64 -16.49 -1.15
N ILE A 144 7.65 -16.88 -1.92
CA ILE A 144 8.51 -15.96 -2.66
C ILE A 144 8.58 -16.44 -4.10
N LEU A 145 8.16 -15.57 -5.02
CA LEU A 145 8.21 -15.78 -6.46
C LEU A 145 9.14 -14.76 -7.08
N ASP A 146 10.00 -15.21 -7.97
CA ASP A 146 10.95 -14.37 -8.71
C ASP A 146 10.71 -14.57 -10.21
N TYR A 147 10.44 -13.47 -10.91
CA TYR A 147 10.22 -13.44 -12.34
C TYR A 147 11.38 -12.69 -12.97
N GLU A 148 12.21 -13.39 -13.74
CA GLU A 148 13.10 -12.71 -14.67
C GLU A 148 12.29 -11.98 -15.72
N PHE A 149 12.71 -10.77 -16.08
CA PHE A 149 12.01 -9.98 -17.08
C PHE A 149 11.92 -10.77 -18.40
N LEU A 150 10.73 -10.83 -19.00
CA LEU A 150 10.35 -11.67 -20.14
C LEU A 150 10.01 -13.13 -19.81
N SER A 151 10.17 -13.60 -18.59
CA SER A 151 9.69 -14.93 -18.20
C SER A 151 8.24 -14.85 -17.69
N LYS A 152 7.34 -15.58 -18.30
CA LYS A 152 5.94 -15.72 -17.83
C LYS A 152 5.79 -16.71 -16.67
N SER A 153 6.86 -17.42 -16.32
CA SER A 153 6.86 -18.42 -15.28
C SER A 153 7.82 -18.03 -14.17
N PRO A 154 7.35 -17.95 -12.92
CA PRO A 154 8.20 -17.61 -11.81
C PRO A 154 9.13 -18.75 -11.42
N THR A 155 10.30 -18.41 -10.92
CA THR A 155 11.09 -19.28 -10.07
C THR A 155 10.54 -19.21 -8.65
N VAL A 156 10.12 -20.33 -8.09
CA VAL A 156 9.66 -20.40 -6.71
C VAL A 156 10.87 -20.50 -5.79
N LEU A 157 11.23 -19.38 -5.12
CA LEU A 157 12.37 -19.35 -4.20
C LEU A 157 12.00 -19.89 -2.81
N LYS A 158 10.76 -19.68 -2.37
CA LYS A 158 10.23 -20.19 -1.11
C LYS A 158 8.75 -20.50 -1.23
N ARG A 159 8.31 -21.61 -0.63
CA ARG A 159 6.90 -21.95 -0.45
C ARG A 159 6.71 -22.77 0.81
N GLU A 160 5.85 -22.32 1.71
CA GLU A 160 5.41 -23.14 2.84
C GLU A 160 4.34 -24.17 2.43
N PRO A 161 4.32 -25.37 3.04
CA PRO A 161 3.43 -26.46 2.61
C PRO A 161 1.94 -26.14 2.69
N ASN A 162 1.54 -25.26 3.61
CA ASN A 162 0.14 -24.87 3.87
C ASN A 162 -0.34 -23.72 2.97
N VAL A 163 0.49 -23.20 2.07
CA VAL A 163 0.08 -22.14 1.14
C VAL A 163 -0.64 -22.74 -0.05
N ASP A 164 -1.94 -22.45 -0.17
CA ASP A 164 -2.74 -22.84 -1.33
C ASP A 164 -2.48 -21.90 -2.51
N ILE A 165 -1.60 -22.37 -3.42
CA ILE A 165 -1.28 -21.61 -4.65
C ILE A 165 -2.49 -21.52 -5.58
N ASN A 166 -3.41 -22.48 -5.57
CA ASN A 166 -4.58 -22.42 -6.45
C ASN A 166 -5.50 -21.28 -6.04
N PHE A 167 -5.66 -21.06 -4.72
CA PHE A 167 -6.37 -19.89 -4.20
C PHE A 167 -5.70 -18.58 -4.61
N LEU A 168 -4.36 -18.54 -4.59
CA LEU A 168 -3.58 -17.32 -4.89
C LEU A 168 -3.35 -17.08 -6.37
N LYS A 169 -3.65 -18.03 -7.25
CA LYS A 169 -3.27 -18.00 -8.67
C LYS A 169 -3.69 -16.69 -9.37
N TYR A 170 -4.94 -16.30 -9.25
CA TYR A 170 -5.46 -15.09 -9.90
C TYR A 170 -4.88 -13.81 -9.28
N SER A 171 -4.70 -13.79 -7.97
CA SER A 171 -4.07 -12.67 -7.26
C SER A 171 -2.62 -12.48 -7.68
N ILE A 172 -1.86 -13.57 -7.80
CA ILE A 172 -0.46 -13.55 -8.24
C ILE A 172 -0.35 -13.01 -9.67
N VAL A 173 -1.24 -13.45 -10.59
CA VAL A 173 -1.29 -12.94 -11.95
C VAL A 173 -1.57 -11.43 -11.96
N ALA A 174 -2.57 -10.96 -11.24
CA ALA A 174 -2.89 -9.54 -11.14
C ALA A 174 -1.73 -8.71 -10.56
N ILE A 175 -1.03 -9.24 -9.55
CA ILE A 175 0.13 -8.56 -8.96
C ILE A 175 1.31 -8.53 -9.94
N HIS A 176 1.52 -9.59 -10.70
CA HIS A 176 2.55 -9.63 -11.74
C HIS A 176 2.28 -8.61 -12.84
N GLU A 177 1.05 -8.52 -13.34
CA GLU A 177 0.63 -7.50 -14.34
C GLU A 177 0.85 -6.07 -13.83
N VAL A 178 0.60 -5.82 -12.53
CA VAL A 178 0.96 -4.55 -11.87
C VAL A 178 2.47 -4.31 -11.95
N GLY A 179 3.27 -5.34 -11.69
CA GLY A 179 4.73 -5.27 -11.76
C GLY A 179 5.23 -4.94 -13.17
N GLU A 180 4.70 -5.62 -14.19
CA GLU A 180 5.03 -5.35 -15.61
C GLU A 180 4.71 -3.90 -15.98
N LYS A 181 3.53 -3.41 -15.62
CA LYS A 181 3.15 -2.03 -15.88
C LYS A 181 4.00 -1.01 -15.12
N ILE A 182 4.39 -1.29 -13.87
CA ILE A 182 5.33 -0.44 -13.12
C ILE A 182 6.68 -0.45 -13.83
N PHE A 183 7.16 -1.59 -14.27
CA PHE A 183 8.41 -1.70 -15.01
C PHE A 183 8.40 -0.79 -16.25
N GLU A 184 7.38 -0.88 -17.10
CA GLU A 184 7.20 -0.03 -18.28
C GLU A 184 7.19 1.47 -17.94
N LEU A 185 6.52 1.86 -16.84
CA LEU A 185 6.40 3.25 -16.41
C LEU A 185 7.72 3.86 -15.91
N TYR A 186 8.66 3.01 -15.51
CA TYR A 186 9.96 3.41 -14.96
C TYR A 186 11.16 3.02 -15.84
N GLU A 187 10.93 2.40 -17.01
CA GLU A 187 11.98 1.90 -17.89
C GLU A 187 13.02 2.99 -18.26
N ASP A 188 12.55 4.21 -18.49
CA ASP A 188 13.39 5.35 -18.85
C ASP A 188 13.91 6.16 -17.65
N LYS A 189 13.53 5.80 -16.41
CA LYS A 189 13.86 6.57 -15.19
C LYS A 189 14.98 5.94 -14.41
N GLN A 190 16.21 6.38 -14.67
CA GLN A 190 17.40 5.91 -13.96
C GLN A 190 17.37 6.08 -12.43
N GLU A 191 16.63 7.09 -11.93
CA GLU A 191 16.57 7.40 -10.49
C GLU A 191 15.68 6.46 -9.68
N GLU A 192 14.82 5.66 -10.32
CA GLU A 192 13.90 4.74 -9.65
C GLU A 192 14.15 3.28 -10.06
N ALA A 193 15.43 2.87 -10.01
CA ALA A 193 15.89 1.55 -10.43
C ALA A 193 15.20 0.39 -9.68
N GLU A 194 14.70 0.64 -8.49
CA GLU A 194 14.03 -0.36 -7.67
C GLU A 194 12.86 0.28 -6.94
N THR A 195 11.66 -0.27 -7.14
CA THR A 195 10.43 0.19 -6.49
C THR A 195 9.75 -0.93 -5.73
N TYR A 196 9.01 -0.57 -4.70
CA TYR A 196 8.27 -1.48 -3.83
C TYR A 196 6.80 -1.06 -3.77
N THR A 197 5.91 -2.00 -4.09
CA THR A 197 4.48 -1.83 -3.93
C THR A 197 3.97 -2.81 -2.89
N ARG A 198 3.33 -2.30 -1.87
CA ARG A 198 2.69 -3.12 -0.85
C ARG A 198 1.25 -3.41 -1.26
N PHE A 199 0.81 -4.63 -1.01
CA PHE A 199 -0.54 -5.07 -1.32
C PHE A 199 -1.11 -5.98 -0.24
N ASN A 200 -2.43 -6.12 -0.26
CA ASN A 200 -3.19 -7.07 0.54
C ASN A 200 -4.01 -7.97 -0.40
N ILE A 201 -4.16 -9.24 -0.04
CA ILE A 201 -5.07 -10.16 -0.71
C ILE A 201 -6.17 -10.50 0.27
N TYR A 202 -7.42 -10.20 -0.11
CA TYR A 202 -8.61 -10.46 0.70
C TYR A 202 -9.20 -11.83 0.42
N ASN A 203 -10.20 -12.20 1.22
CA ASN A 203 -11.06 -13.32 0.93
C ASN A 203 -11.61 -13.18 -0.51
N LEU A 204 -11.70 -14.25 -1.25
CA LEU A 204 -12.03 -14.28 -2.68
C LEU A 204 -10.89 -13.84 -3.63
N GLY A 205 -9.66 -13.65 -3.13
CA GLY A 205 -8.50 -13.34 -3.97
C GLY A 205 -8.40 -11.89 -4.48
N GLN A 206 -9.24 -10.99 -3.97
CA GLN A 206 -9.18 -9.58 -4.34
C GLN A 206 -7.86 -8.96 -3.88
N VAL A 207 -7.13 -8.34 -4.82
CA VAL A 207 -5.88 -7.61 -4.56
C VAL A 207 -6.18 -6.13 -4.33
N VAL A 208 -5.58 -5.55 -3.29
CA VAL A 208 -5.64 -4.11 -3.02
C VAL A 208 -4.24 -3.58 -2.73
N LEU A 209 -3.82 -2.59 -3.52
CA LEU A 209 -2.53 -1.89 -3.39
C LEU A 209 -2.67 -0.77 -2.37
N ASP A 210 -1.75 -0.67 -1.41
CA ASP A 210 -1.86 0.28 -0.29
C ASP A 210 -0.65 1.18 -0.05
N ASP A 211 0.49 0.93 -0.70
CA ASP A 211 1.69 1.77 -0.63
C ASP A 211 2.58 1.53 -1.86
N HIS A 212 3.26 2.58 -2.36
CA HIS A 212 4.24 2.47 -3.44
C HIS A 212 5.40 3.43 -3.19
N ARG A 213 6.65 2.94 -3.36
CA ARG A 213 7.85 3.70 -3.03
C ARG A 213 9.06 3.28 -3.85
N SER A 214 10.01 4.20 -4.03
CA SER A 214 11.37 3.87 -4.43
C SER A 214 12.16 3.23 -3.28
N LYS A 215 13.21 2.49 -3.59
CA LYS A 215 14.11 1.83 -2.63
C LYS A 215 14.67 2.80 -1.60
N GLU A 216 15.12 3.96 -2.02
CA GLU A 216 15.70 4.99 -1.15
C GLU A 216 14.74 5.44 -0.06
N SER A 217 13.47 5.63 -0.39
CA SER A 217 12.44 6.00 0.59
C SER A 217 12.00 4.84 1.47
N PHE A 218 12.32 3.60 1.09
CA PHE A 218 12.00 2.40 1.87
C PHE A 218 13.06 2.07 2.92
N ILE A 219 14.34 2.33 2.60
CA ILE A 219 15.48 2.04 3.46
C ILE A 219 15.71 3.14 4.51
N SER A 220 15.29 4.38 4.24
CA SER A 220 15.45 5.53 5.16
C SER A 220 14.57 5.48 6.42
N ARG A 221 14.24 4.29 6.89
CA ARG A 221 13.45 4.02 8.13
C ARG A 221 14.28 3.18 9.12
#